data_3131f77d3e7bd8ba46eaa5e8482c774f
#
_entry.id   3131f77d3e7bd8ba46eaa5e8482c774f
#
_cell.length_a   1.000
_cell.length_b   1.000
_cell.length_c   1.000
_cell.angle_alpha   90.00
_cell.angle_beta   90.00
_cell.angle_gamma   90.00
#
_symmetry.space_group_name_H-M   'P 1'
#
loop_
_entity.id
_entity.type
_entity.pdbx_description
1 polymer ?
#
loop_
_entity_poly.entity_id
_entity_poly.type
_entity_poly.pdbx_seq_one_letter_code
_entity_poly.pdbx_strand_id
1 'polypeptide(L)' 'MNEATGTIYTETVIYSATEAFAACVPYQTAIVTLDAGGRVTGRILGERVRIDDRVARVENRDGVPFFRKLA' A
#
# COMPACT_ATOMS: atom_id res chain seq x y z
N MET A 1 7.40 10.54 -15.73
CA MET A 1 7.04 9.13 -15.74
C MET A 1 5.79 8.90 -14.91
N ASN A 2 4.90 8.09 -15.38
CA ASN A 2 3.62 7.91 -14.72
C ASN A 2 3.73 7.02 -13.50
N GLU A 3 3.13 7.47 -12.42
CA GLU A 3 2.96 6.64 -11.25
C GLU A 3 1.83 5.67 -11.50
N ALA A 4 1.95 4.46 -10.98
CA ALA A 4 0.86 3.51 -11.04
C ALA A 4 -0.19 3.95 -10.01
N THR A 5 -1.42 4.08 -10.44
CA THR A 5 -2.53 4.42 -9.57
C THR A 5 -3.51 3.26 -9.50
N GLY A 6 -4.29 3.22 -8.46
CA GLY A 6 -5.26 2.17 -8.29
C GLY A 6 -6.24 2.48 -7.18
N THR A 7 -7.06 1.47 -6.89
CA THR A 7 -8.11 1.56 -5.87
C THR A 7 -7.88 0.45 -4.86
N ILE A 8 -8.08 0.74 -3.60
CA ILE A 8 -7.90 -0.24 -2.54
C ILE A 8 -9.00 -1.30 -2.64
N TYR A 9 -8.59 -2.55 -2.87
CA TYR A 9 -9.49 -3.67 -2.93
C TYR A 9 -9.79 -4.22 -1.53
N THR A 10 -8.72 -4.37 -0.73
CA THR A 10 -8.85 -4.75 0.68
C THR A 10 -7.64 -4.20 1.42
N GLU A 11 -7.75 -4.10 2.74
CA GLU A 11 -6.67 -3.55 3.55
C GLU A 11 -6.58 -4.29 4.87
N THR A 12 -5.40 -4.26 5.47
CA THR A 12 -5.13 -4.87 6.77
C THR A 12 -4.12 -4.02 7.51
N VAL A 13 -4.35 -3.82 8.79
CA VAL A 13 -3.39 -3.12 9.65
C VAL A 13 -2.64 -4.16 10.46
N ILE A 14 -1.32 -4.11 10.41
CA ILE A 14 -0.45 -5.05 11.10
C ILE A 14 0.05 -4.41 12.38
N TYR A 15 -0.25 -5.04 13.50
CA TYR A 15 0.14 -4.52 14.82
C TYR A 15 1.33 -5.24 15.42
N SER A 16 1.64 -6.44 14.94
CA SER A 16 2.85 -7.12 15.37
C SER A 16 3.60 -7.58 14.13
N ALA A 17 4.92 -7.59 14.23
CA ALA A 17 5.75 -7.87 13.08
C ALA A 17 7.00 -8.61 13.54
N THR A 18 7.71 -9.19 12.56
CA THR A 18 9.02 -9.75 12.81
C THR A 18 9.99 -8.65 13.20
N GLU A 19 11.15 -9.01 13.73
CA GLU A 19 12.16 -8.03 14.12
C GLU A 19 12.48 -7.04 13.01
N ALA A 20 12.49 -7.51 11.77
CA ALA A 20 12.84 -6.67 10.63
C ALA A 20 11.87 -5.48 10.48
N PHE A 21 10.64 -5.62 10.95
CA PHE A 21 9.63 -4.59 10.79
C PHE A 21 9.15 -4.00 12.12
N ALA A 22 9.79 -4.37 13.23
CA ALA A 22 9.33 -3.94 14.55
C ALA A 22 9.23 -2.42 14.69
N ALA A 23 10.11 -1.69 14.04
CA ALA A 23 10.10 -0.23 14.09
C ALA A 23 9.00 0.39 13.21
N CYS A 24 8.35 -0.41 12.39
CA CYS A 24 7.35 0.08 11.45
C CYS A 24 5.91 -0.18 11.90
N VAL A 25 5.73 -0.89 13.00
CA VAL A 25 4.37 -1.22 13.44
C VAL A 25 3.76 -0.09 14.27
N PRO A 26 2.45 0.13 14.20
CA PRO A 26 1.56 -0.54 13.28
C PRO A 26 1.78 -0.03 11.85
N TYR A 27 1.61 -0.92 10.87
CA TYR A 27 1.67 -0.50 9.49
C TYR A 27 0.51 -1.12 8.72
N GLN A 28 0.18 -0.52 7.60
CA GLN A 28 -0.96 -0.98 6.81
C GLN A 28 -0.47 -1.61 5.51
N THR A 29 -1.04 -2.76 5.18
CA THR A 29 -0.87 -3.37 3.87
C THR A 29 -2.20 -3.35 3.15
N ALA A 30 -2.17 -3.43 1.84
CA ALA A 30 -3.39 -3.42 1.06
C ALA A 30 -3.21 -4.17 -0.24
N ILE A 31 -4.30 -4.71 -0.74
CA ILE A 31 -4.35 -5.21 -2.10
C ILE A 31 -4.94 -4.09 -2.94
N VAL A 32 -4.21 -3.67 -3.95
CA VAL A 32 -4.58 -2.55 -4.80
C VAL A 32 -4.96 -3.09 -6.17
N THR A 33 -6.13 -2.72 -6.65
CA THR A 33 -6.52 -3.00 -8.03
C THR A 33 -5.98 -1.85 -8.87
N LEU A 34 -5.02 -2.16 -9.72
CA LEU A 34 -4.36 -1.15 -10.55
C LEU A 34 -5.28 -0.69 -11.67
N ASP A 35 -5.23 0.59 -11.99
CA ASP A 35 -6.00 1.14 -13.11
C ASP A 35 -5.60 0.50 -14.44
N ALA A 36 -4.34 0.14 -14.56
CA ALA A 36 -3.84 -0.53 -15.77
C ALA A 36 -4.23 -2.00 -15.84
N GLY A 37 -4.79 -2.55 -14.78
CA GLY A 37 -5.21 -3.94 -14.68
C GLY A 37 -4.38 -4.72 -13.69
N GLY A 38 -4.97 -5.79 -13.15
CA GLY A 38 -4.32 -6.63 -12.17
C GLY A 38 -4.38 -6.08 -10.76
N ARG A 39 -3.96 -6.90 -9.82
CA ARG A 39 -3.92 -6.54 -8.40
C ARG A 39 -2.53 -6.79 -7.86
N VAL A 40 -2.10 -5.95 -6.95
CA VAL A 40 -0.82 -6.12 -6.27
C VAL A 40 -1.01 -5.90 -4.78
N THR A 41 -0.17 -6.56 -3.99
CA THR A 41 -0.13 -6.33 -2.55
C THR A 41 1.00 -5.36 -2.27
N GLY A 42 0.70 -4.30 -1.52
CA GLY A 42 1.71 -3.32 -1.18
C GLY A 42 1.51 -2.77 0.22
N ARG A 43 2.43 -1.92 0.62
CA ARG A 43 2.36 -1.25 1.92
C ARG A 43 1.90 0.18 1.71
N ILE A 44 1.26 0.71 2.75
CA ILE A 44 0.71 2.05 2.71
C ILE A 44 1.61 2.99 3.50
N LEU A 45 1.99 4.09 2.90
CA LEU A 45 2.75 5.16 3.54
C LEU A 45 1.82 6.31 3.87
N GLY A 46 2.12 6.99 4.97
CA GLY A 46 1.35 8.15 5.36
C GLY A 46 0.01 7.78 5.96
N GLU A 47 -1.04 8.39 5.48
CA GLU A 47 -2.37 8.16 6.02
C GLU A 47 -2.86 6.75 5.74
N ARG A 48 -3.65 6.23 6.65
CA ARG A 48 -4.34 4.97 6.43
C ARG A 48 -5.34 5.11 5.32
N VAL A 49 -5.54 4.00 4.60
CA VAL A 49 -6.52 3.95 3.52
C VAL A 49 -7.67 3.04 3.91
N ARG A 50 -8.78 3.17 3.19
CA ARG A 50 -9.95 2.31 3.33
C ARG A 50 -10.23 1.66 1.99
N ILE A 51 -11.07 0.64 2.01
CA ILE A 51 -11.55 0.01 0.78
C ILE A 51 -12.17 1.11 -0.10
N ASP A 52 -11.87 1.05 -1.39
CA ASP A 52 -12.29 2.01 -2.41
C ASP A 52 -11.52 3.34 -2.43
N ASP A 53 -10.58 3.55 -1.51
CA ASP A 53 -9.74 4.74 -1.60
C ASP A 53 -8.80 4.64 -2.80
N ARG A 54 -8.50 5.80 -3.36
CA ARG A 54 -7.55 5.90 -4.48
C ARG A 54 -6.15 6.10 -3.95
N VAL A 55 -5.20 5.41 -4.56
CA VAL A 55 -3.80 5.48 -4.15
C VAL A 55 -2.89 5.55 -5.36
N ALA A 56 -1.66 6.00 -5.14
CA ALA A 56 -0.62 6.00 -6.16
C ALA A 56 0.62 5.31 -5.59
N ARG A 57 1.30 4.56 -6.45
CA ARG A 57 2.56 3.94 -6.07
C ARG A 57 3.65 5.01 -6.10
N VAL A 58 4.32 5.17 -4.97
CA VAL A 58 5.34 6.20 -4.82
C VAL A 58 6.75 5.65 -4.83
N GLU A 59 6.93 4.38 -4.48
CA GLU A 59 8.25 3.75 -4.54
C GLU A 59 8.13 2.24 -4.46
N ASN A 60 9.22 1.56 -4.79
CA ASN A 60 9.40 0.13 -4.56
C ASN A 60 10.63 -0.05 -3.70
N ARG A 61 10.55 -0.93 -2.71
CA ARG A 61 11.70 -1.33 -1.90
C ARG A 61 11.73 -2.84 -1.84
N ASP A 62 12.86 -3.42 -2.26
CA ASP A 62 13.05 -4.88 -2.20
C ASP A 62 11.89 -5.64 -2.85
N GLY A 63 11.37 -5.12 -3.94
CA GLY A 63 10.27 -5.74 -4.66
C GLY A 63 8.88 -5.49 -4.09
N VAL A 64 8.78 -4.70 -3.01
CA VAL A 64 7.51 -4.38 -2.40
C VAL A 64 7.09 -2.98 -2.81
N PRO A 65 5.94 -2.83 -3.48
CA PRO A 65 5.45 -1.49 -3.83
C PRO A 65 4.89 -0.79 -2.60
N PHE A 66 5.15 0.51 -2.53
CA PHE A 66 4.61 1.36 -1.48
C PHE A 66 3.66 2.36 -2.10
N PHE A 67 2.49 2.47 -1.52
CA PHE A 67 1.43 3.33 -2.04
C PHE A 67 1.09 4.42 -1.03
N ARG A 68 0.61 5.54 -1.55
CA ARG A 68 0.15 6.65 -0.74
C ARG A 68 -1.25 7.05 -1.18
N LYS A 69 -2.09 7.40 -0.22
CA LYS A 69 -3.46 7.83 -0.52
C LYS A 69 -3.44 9.11 -1.36
N LEU A 70 -4.27 9.12 -2.37
CA LEU A 70 -4.50 10.31 -3.18
C LEU A 70 -5.53 11.20 -2.47
N ALA A 71 -5.24 12.49 -2.44
CA ALA A 71 -6.11 13.44 -1.77
C ALA A 71 -7.43 13.65 -2.51
#